data_cee9bccdd400facfbdf7317d7230c9e6
#
_entry.id   cee9bccdd400facfbdf7317d7230c9e6
#
_cell.length_a   1.000
_cell.length_b   1.000
_cell.length_c   1.000
_cell.angle_alpha   90.00
_cell.angle_beta   90.00
_cell.angle_gamma   90.00
#
_symmetry.space_group_name_H-M   'P 1'
#
loop_
_entity.id
_entity.type
_entity.pdbx_description
1 polymer ?
#
loop_
_entity_poly.entity_id
_entity_poly.type
_entity_poly.pdbx_seq_one_letter_code
_entity_poly.pdbx_strand_id
1 'polypeptide(L)'
;QVPDVAVSDVFGRGRTIRNDPSFAAGTNVNFVSHSRAGGWKIRTYERGVEGETLACGTGSVATAALLSSWGEIGDDVELETASGQVVGVRIDRSPDGVWKASLRGEGRVVFEGTLGEI
;
A
#
# COMPACT_ATOMS: atom_id res chain seq x y z
N GLN A 1 1.44 -5.32 10.33
CA GLN A 1 0.93 -4.20 11.14
C GLN A 1 1.97 -3.80 12.17
N VAL A 2 2.14 -2.51 12.39
CA VAL A 2 3.09 -1.92 13.34
C VAL A 2 2.35 -0.93 14.25
N PRO A 3 2.92 -0.59 15.43
CA PRO A 3 2.29 0.38 16.33
C PRO A 3 2.14 1.77 15.73
N ASP A 4 3.15 2.25 15.03
CA ASP A 4 3.16 3.57 14.37
C ASP A 4 4.10 3.56 13.16
N VAL A 5 3.55 3.74 11.97
CA VAL A 5 4.34 3.79 10.72
C VAL A 5 5.26 5.01 10.66
N ALA A 6 4.90 6.12 11.33
CA ALA A 6 5.67 7.35 11.28
C ALA A 6 7.09 7.18 11.82
N VAL A 7 7.25 6.33 12.83
CA VAL A 7 8.54 6.05 13.50
C VAL A 7 9.12 4.68 13.14
N SER A 8 8.49 3.94 12.24
CA SER A 8 8.96 2.62 11.83
C SER A 8 10.16 2.72 10.89
N ASP A 9 11.14 1.85 11.09
CA ASP A 9 12.28 1.69 10.18
C ASP A 9 11.85 0.95 8.91
N VAL A 10 11.17 1.65 8.03
CA VAL A 10 10.65 1.09 6.77
C VAL A 10 11.80 0.67 5.86
N PHE A 11 12.86 1.47 5.77
CA PHE A 11 13.99 1.14 4.90
C PHE A 11 14.74 -0.11 5.39
N GLY A 12 15.18 -0.14 6.64
CA GLY A 12 15.99 -1.24 7.17
C GLY A 12 15.20 -2.54 7.27
N ARG A 13 14.04 -2.51 7.90
CA ARG A 13 13.16 -3.69 8.04
C ARG A 13 12.57 -4.13 6.70
N GLY A 14 12.18 -3.17 5.88
CA GLY A 14 11.64 -3.44 4.55
C GLY A 14 12.67 -4.14 3.67
N ARG A 15 13.91 -3.67 3.65
CA ARG A 15 15.01 -4.31 2.93
C ARG A 15 15.25 -5.75 3.40
N THR A 16 15.27 -5.98 4.70
CA THR A 16 15.46 -7.31 5.27
C THR A 16 14.37 -8.28 4.83
N ILE A 17 13.10 -7.88 4.95
CA ILE A 17 11.96 -8.71 4.56
C ILE A 17 11.91 -8.91 3.05
N ARG A 18 12.15 -7.84 2.27
CA ARG A 18 12.19 -7.86 0.81
C ARG A 18 13.14 -8.93 0.28
N ASN A 19 14.27 -9.15 0.95
CA ASN A 19 15.32 -10.07 0.56
C ASN A 19 15.28 -11.41 1.33
N ASP A 20 14.22 -11.66 2.11
CA ASP A 20 14.09 -12.92 2.83
C ASP A 20 13.97 -14.09 1.84
N PRO A 21 14.74 -15.19 2.04
CA PRO A 21 14.70 -16.37 1.16
C PRO A 21 13.32 -17.00 1.00
N SER A 22 12.40 -16.78 1.94
CA SER A 22 11.00 -17.27 1.86
C SER A 22 10.25 -16.69 0.65
N PHE A 23 10.70 -15.55 0.12
CA PHE A 23 10.13 -14.90 -1.05
C PHE A 23 11.06 -15.06 -2.26
N ALA A 24 10.94 -16.18 -2.97
CA ALA A 24 11.82 -16.52 -4.08
C ALA A 24 11.93 -15.44 -5.16
N ALA A 25 10.83 -14.77 -5.47
CA ALA A 25 10.78 -13.64 -6.43
C ALA A 25 10.93 -12.27 -5.76
N GLY A 26 11.23 -12.23 -4.46
CA GLY A 26 11.16 -11.02 -3.64
C GLY A 26 9.73 -10.58 -3.37
N THR A 27 9.58 -9.51 -2.63
CA THR A 27 8.27 -8.98 -2.27
C THR A 27 8.34 -7.47 -2.02
N ASN A 28 7.21 -6.78 -2.18
CA ASN A 28 6.99 -5.49 -1.55
C ASN A 28 6.74 -5.69 -0.06
N VAL A 29 7.03 -4.69 0.76
CA VAL A 29 6.77 -4.74 2.20
C VAL A 29 5.96 -3.53 2.61
N ASN A 30 4.76 -3.78 3.09
CA ASN A 30 3.83 -2.73 3.49
C ASN A 30 3.75 -2.67 5.01
N PHE A 31 3.97 -1.49 5.56
CA PHE A 31 3.82 -1.18 6.96
C PHE A 31 2.55 -0.39 7.16
N VAL A 32 1.70 -0.82 8.07
CA VAL A 32 0.41 -0.19 8.31
C VAL A 32 0.17 -0.01 9.81
N SER A 33 -0.41 1.12 10.18
CA SER A 33 -0.85 1.41 11.54
C SER A 33 -2.11 2.26 11.56
N HIS A 34 -2.80 2.24 12.70
CA HIS A 34 -3.84 3.22 12.96
C HIS A 34 -3.27 4.64 13.02
N SER A 35 -4.00 5.59 12.47
CA SER A 35 -3.77 7.00 12.70
C SER A 35 -4.47 7.44 13.99
N ARG A 36 -3.88 8.39 14.71
CA ARG A 36 -4.53 9.02 15.87
C ARG A 36 -5.84 9.73 15.51
N ALA A 37 -6.02 10.12 14.25
CA ALA A 37 -7.25 10.69 13.72
C ALA A 37 -8.34 9.66 13.37
N GLY A 38 -8.11 8.37 13.64
CA GLY A 38 -9.08 7.29 13.43
C GLY A 38 -9.04 6.62 12.06
N GLY A 39 -8.10 6.99 11.19
CA GLY A 39 -7.86 6.35 9.90
C GLY A 39 -6.69 5.36 9.94
N TRP A 40 -6.23 4.96 8.76
CA TRP A 40 -5.09 4.09 8.58
C TRP A 40 -3.99 4.78 7.78
N LYS A 41 -2.74 4.54 8.14
CA LYS A 41 -1.57 5.01 7.41
C LYS A 41 -0.74 3.84 6.92
N ILE A 42 -0.21 3.98 5.70
CA ILE A 42 0.61 2.96 5.05
C ILE A 42 1.92 3.56 4.55
N ARG A 43 3.01 2.80 4.73
CA ARG A 43 4.31 3.07 4.11
C ARG A 43 4.83 1.80 3.47
N THR A 44 5.42 1.91 2.30
CA THR A 44 5.82 0.74 1.50
C THR A 44 7.28 0.82 1.10
N TYR A 45 8.01 -0.27 1.36
CA TYR A 45 9.30 -0.56 0.73
C TYR A 45 9.02 -1.37 -0.53
N GLU A 46 9.41 -0.86 -1.68
CA GLU A 46 8.99 -1.41 -2.97
C GLU A 46 10.10 -2.18 -3.67
N ARG A 47 9.78 -3.42 -4.03
CA ARG A 47 10.65 -4.28 -4.84
C ARG A 47 10.86 -3.64 -6.22
N GLY A 48 12.11 -3.62 -6.68
CA GLY A 48 12.50 -3.01 -7.95
C GLY A 48 12.90 -1.55 -7.81
N VAL A 49 12.33 -0.83 -6.84
CA VAL A 49 12.78 0.50 -6.44
C VAL A 49 13.89 0.41 -5.39
N GLU A 50 13.81 -0.61 -4.54
CA GLU A 50 14.73 -0.87 -3.43
C GLU A 50 14.80 0.30 -2.45
N GLY A 51 13.64 0.82 -2.13
CA GLY A 51 13.44 1.93 -1.20
C GLY A 51 11.96 2.19 -0.95
N GLU A 52 11.68 3.17 -0.10
CA GLU A 52 10.32 3.61 0.16
C GLU A 52 9.79 4.44 -1.01
N THR A 53 8.56 4.15 -1.44
CA THR A 53 7.84 4.93 -2.43
C THR A 53 6.74 5.77 -1.78
N LEU A 54 6.32 6.83 -2.47
CA LEU A 54 5.29 7.75 -1.97
C LEU A 54 3.90 7.10 -1.91
N ALA A 55 3.62 6.16 -2.80
CA ALA A 55 2.39 5.38 -2.83
C ALA A 55 2.62 4.09 -3.64
N CYS A 56 1.91 3.04 -3.27
CA CYS A 56 1.92 1.76 -3.99
C CYS A 56 0.49 1.20 -4.04
N GLY A 57 -0.10 1.18 -5.24
CA GLY A 57 -1.49 0.74 -5.43
C GLY A 57 -1.70 -0.72 -5.07
N THR A 58 -0.83 -1.62 -5.54
CA THR A 58 -0.91 -3.05 -5.22
C THR A 58 -0.66 -3.33 -3.74
N GLY A 59 0.25 -2.57 -3.10
CA GLY A 59 0.48 -2.64 -1.66
C GLY A 59 -0.73 -2.19 -0.85
N SER A 60 -1.42 -1.16 -1.30
CA SER A 60 -2.65 -0.69 -0.67
C SER A 60 -3.76 -1.74 -0.74
N VAL A 61 -3.93 -2.39 -1.88
CA VAL A 61 -4.91 -3.48 -2.05
C VAL A 61 -4.57 -4.68 -1.17
N ALA A 62 -3.30 -5.12 -1.15
CA ALA A 62 -2.86 -6.23 -0.30
C ALA A 62 -3.08 -5.92 1.19
N THR A 63 -2.76 -4.71 1.61
CA THR A 63 -2.98 -4.26 2.99
C THR A 63 -4.45 -4.28 3.36
N ALA A 64 -5.32 -3.74 2.52
CA ALA A 64 -6.76 -3.74 2.75
C ALA A 64 -7.33 -5.16 2.85
N ALA A 65 -6.88 -6.07 1.98
CA ALA A 65 -7.31 -7.46 2.00
C ALA A 65 -6.94 -8.15 3.33
N LEU A 66 -5.71 -7.95 3.82
CA LEU A 66 -5.29 -8.51 5.10
C LEU A 66 -6.01 -7.89 6.28
N LEU A 67 -6.13 -6.57 6.35
CA LEU A 67 -6.87 -5.89 7.41
C LEU A 67 -8.32 -6.36 7.48
N SER A 68 -8.95 -6.55 6.33
CA SER A 68 -10.31 -7.09 6.25
C SER A 68 -10.36 -8.55 6.72
N SER A 69 -9.40 -9.38 6.32
CA SER A 69 -9.33 -10.77 6.75
C SER A 69 -9.09 -10.94 8.25
N TRP A 70 -8.41 -9.99 8.88
CA TRP A 70 -8.16 -9.97 10.32
C TRP A 70 -9.32 -9.35 11.11
N GLY A 71 -10.36 -8.85 10.44
CA GLY A 71 -11.49 -8.19 11.09
C GLY A 71 -11.22 -6.78 11.61
N GLU A 72 -10.12 -6.18 11.20
CA GLU A 72 -9.73 -4.81 11.58
C GLU A 72 -10.54 -3.74 10.84
N ILE A 73 -11.01 -4.07 9.64
CA ILE A 73 -11.86 -3.23 8.80
C ILE A 73 -12.97 -4.05 8.15
N GLY A 74 -14.00 -3.39 7.63
CA GLY A 74 -15.00 -3.99 6.75
C GLY A 74 -14.47 -4.14 5.31
N ASP A 75 -15.33 -3.84 4.36
CA ASP A 75 -15.03 -4.00 2.93
C ASP A 75 -14.50 -2.74 2.27
N ASP A 76 -14.43 -1.64 2.98
CA ASP A 76 -13.95 -0.33 2.52
C ASP A 76 -12.92 0.22 3.49
N VAL A 77 -11.84 0.79 2.97
CA VAL A 77 -10.82 1.46 3.78
C VAL A 77 -10.18 2.61 3.03
N GLU A 78 -9.84 3.65 3.75
CA GLU A 78 -8.99 4.73 3.28
C GLU A 78 -7.62 4.63 3.94
N LEU A 79 -6.58 4.70 3.12
CA LEU A 79 -5.19 4.61 3.54
C LEU A 79 -4.48 5.91 3.18
N GLU A 80 -3.94 6.60 4.18
CA GLU A 80 -3.04 7.73 3.95
C GLU A 80 -1.66 7.18 3.62
N THR A 81 -1.17 7.52 2.43
CA THR A 81 0.14 7.09 1.93
C THR A 81 1.26 8.04 2.39
N ALA A 82 2.51 7.66 2.15
CA ALA A 82 3.68 8.51 2.47
C ALA A 82 3.65 9.87 1.75
N SER A 83 2.94 9.99 0.63
CA SER A 83 2.75 11.26 -0.07
C SER A 83 1.81 12.24 0.67
N GLY A 84 1.11 11.78 1.69
CA GLY A 84 0.03 12.53 2.36
C GLY A 84 -1.32 12.44 1.63
N GLN A 85 -1.37 11.80 0.47
CA GLN A 85 -2.62 11.56 -0.26
C GLN A 85 -3.32 10.31 0.27
N VAL A 86 -4.64 10.29 0.15
CA VAL A 86 -5.46 9.17 0.57
C VAL A 86 -5.83 8.31 -0.62
N VAL A 87 -5.66 7.01 -0.50
CA VAL A 87 -6.17 6.02 -1.44
C VAL A 87 -7.28 5.21 -0.80
N GLY A 88 -8.37 5.00 -1.53
CA GLY A 88 -9.49 4.17 -1.11
C GLY A 88 -9.37 2.77 -1.73
N VAL A 89 -9.62 1.74 -0.93
CA VAL A 89 -9.73 0.36 -1.41
C VAL A 89 -11.06 -0.20 -1.00
N ARG A 90 -11.78 -0.78 -1.95
CA ARG A 90 -13.01 -1.51 -1.72
C ARG A 90 -12.82 -2.97 -2.09
N ILE A 91 -13.29 -3.87 -1.23
CA ILE A 91 -13.23 -5.31 -1.42
C ILE A 91 -14.64 -5.85 -1.63
N ASP A 92 -14.86 -6.48 -2.77
CA ASP A 92 -16.09 -7.21 -3.07
C ASP A 92 -15.83 -8.70 -2.84
N ARG A 93 -16.52 -9.26 -1.87
CA ARG A 93 -16.46 -10.69 -1.53
C ARG A 93 -17.58 -11.42 -2.23
N SER A 94 -17.25 -12.33 -3.13
CA SER A 94 -18.26 -13.18 -3.75
C SER A 94 -18.49 -14.45 -2.94
N PRO A 95 -19.69 -15.09 -3.08
CA PRO A 95 -20.05 -16.32 -2.34
C PRO A 95 -19.11 -17.49 -2.61
N ASP A 96 -18.41 -17.51 -3.75
CA ASP A 96 -17.44 -18.55 -4.14
C ASP A 96 -16.05 -18.37 -3.48
N GLY A 97 -15.88 -17.38 -2.61
CA GLY A 97 -14.62 -17.08 -1.92
C GLY A 97 -13.63 -16.27 -2.75
N VAL A 98 -13.99 -15.81 -3.93
CA VAL A 98 -13.18 -14.91 -4.75
C VAL A 98 -13.38 -13.48 -4.29
N TRP A 99 -12.28 -12.81 -4.00
CA TRP A 99 -12.28 -11.40 -3.63
C TRP A 99 -11.83 -10.56 -4.83
N LYS A 100 -12.59 -9.51 -5.10
CA LYS A 100 -12.24 -8.49 -6.09
C LYS A 100 -12.00 -7.18 -5.37
N ALA A 101 -10.92 -6.50 -5.73
CA ALA A 101 -10.61 -5.20 -5.16
C ALA A 101 -10.66 -4.11 -6.22
N SER A 102 -11.13 -2.94 -5.82
CA SER A 102 -11.02 -1.70 -6.58
C SER A 102 -10.21 -0.68 -5.80
N LEU A 103 -9.39 0.08 -6.51
CA LEU A 103 -8.54 1.14 -5.97
C LEU A 103 -9.01 2.48 -6.49
N ARG A 104 -9.15 3.45 -5.60
CA ARG A 104 -9.51 4.83 -5.91
C ARG A 104 -8.43 5.77 -5.39
N GLY A 105 -7.95 6.64 -6.24
CA GLY A 105 -6.97 7.65 -5.88
C GLY A 105 -7.09 8.88 -6.79
N GLU A 106 -6.43 9.96 -6.39
CA GLU A 106 -6.36 11.18 -7.16
C GLU A 106 -5.32 11.06 -8.27
N GLY A 107 -5.68 11.48 -9.49
CA GLY A 107 -4.76 11.69 -10.59
C GLY A 107 -4.71 13.17 -10.94
N ARG A 108 -3.50 13.73 -11.06
CA ARG A 108 -3.31 15.13 -11.46
C ARG A 108 -2.46 15.21 -12.71
N VAL A 109 -2.90 16.06 -13.64
CA VAL A 109 -2.03 16.50 -14.73
C VAL A 109 -1.03 17.50 -14.14
N VAL A 110 0.25 17.16 -14.14
CA VAL A 110 1.33 18.00 -13.62
C VAL A 110 2.02 18.79 -14.71
N PHE A 111 1.99 18.31 -15.95
CA PHE A 111 2.40 19.06 -17.12
C PHE A 111 1.82 18.43 -18.40
N GLU A 112 1.79 19.21 -19.46
CA GLU A 112 1.48 18.76 -20.82
C GLU A 112 2.66 19.08 -21.73
N GLY A 113 2.93 18.22 -22.68
CA GLY A 113 4.05 18.42 -23.60
C GLY A 113 3.88 17.61 -24.88
N THR A 114 4.69 17.92 -25.87
CA THR A 114 4.76 17.21 -27.15
C THR A 114 6.13 16.60 -27.33
N LEU A 115 6.15 15.31 -27.68
CA LEU A 115 7.40 14.65 -28.07
C LEU A 115 7.71 15.01 -29.53
N GLY A 116 8.92 15.50 -29.75
CA GLY A 116 9.45 15.65 -31.09
C GLY A 116 9.92 14.32 -31.69
N GLU A 117 10.28 14.32 -32.95
CA GLU A 117 10.95 13.19 -33.58
C GLU A 117 12.34 12.99 -32.98
N ILE A 118 12.69 11.73 -32.81
CA ILE A 118 14.01 11.32 -32.29
C ILE A 118 15.00 11.17 -33.47
#